data_61f76bbdd975152781b3f90b7f3a8d40
#
_entry.id   61f76bbdd975152781b3f90b7f3a8d40
#
_cell.length_a   1.000
_cell.length_b   1.000
_cell.length_c   1.000
_cell.angle_alpha   90.00
_cell.angle_beta   90.00
_cell.angle_gamma   90.00
#
_symmetry.space_group_name_H-M   'P 1'
#
loop_
_entity.id
_entity.type
_entity.pdbx_description
1 polymer ?
#
loop_
_entity_poly.entity_id
_entity_poly.type
_entity_poly.pdbx_seq_one_letter_code
_entity_poly.pdbx_strand_id
1 'polypeptide(L)'
;MIEGFVAAVLMGLAGSGHCMGMCGGIAAALGQQQSTAVRIALFNLSRVASYAIIAGLLGGGIAAIGGDLKSLMPAMRLFAGVLLIAMGLYMLDWWRGIQILERGGAVLWRGLQPISRRLMGQRSPLSTVALGLLWGFLPCGLVYSALSWAIAYSGDSNAAWLMLGFGVGTLPSMLAASFTGAWLQTLFRQRSTRLLVAASMILFGLWTAAMPIMKMLAMGH
;
A
#
# COMPACT_ATOMS: atom_id res chain seq x y z
N MET A 1 10.03 20.91 -8.21
CA MET A 1 8.88 20.04 -8.52
C MET A 1 9.27 18.76 -9.28
N ILE A 2 10.05 18.88 -10.37
CA ILE A 2 10.50 17.71 -11.16
C ILE A 2 11.39 16.78 -10.33
N GLU A 3 12.32 17.31 -9.54
CA GLU A 3 13.20 16.53 -8.67
C GLU A 3 12.42 15.71 -7.64
N GLY A 4 11.42 16.31 -6.99
CA GLY A 4 10.55 15.59 -6.06
C GLY A 4 9.74 14.49 -6.74
N PHE A 5 9.25 14.73 -7.94
CA PHE A 5 8.54 13.71 -8.73
C PHE A 5 9.46 12.54 -9.09
N VAL A 6 10.68 12.82 -9.55
CA VAL A 6 11.68 11.77 -9.85
C VAL A 6 12.02 10.97 -8.58
N ALA A 7 12.22 11.64 -7.45
CA ALA A 7 12.47 10.97 -6.18
C ALA A 7 11.28 10.08 -5.77
N ALA A 8 10.03 10.53 -5.99
CA ALA A 8 8.83 9.74 -5.75
C ALA A 8 8.77 8.50 -6.64
N VAL A 9 9.10 8.63 -7.94
CA VAL A 9 9.17 7.50 -8.88
C VAL A 9 10.24 6.49 -8.44
N LEU A 10 11.42 6.96 -8.06
CA LEU A 10 12.50 6.09 -7.56
C LEU A 10 12.11 5.37 -6.27
N MET A 11 11.41 6.06 -5.36
CA MET A 11 10.86 5.46 -4.14
C MET A 11 9.83 4.38 -4.47
N GLY A 12 8.95 4.60 -5.47
CA GLY A 12 8.00 3.60 -5.96
C GLY A 12 8.70 2.39 -6.57
N LEU A 13 9.75 2.60 -7.36
CA LEU A 13 10.57 1.54 -7.93
C LEU A 13 11.30 0.74 -6.84
N ALA A 14 11.93 1.40 -5.89
CA ALA A 14 12.59 0.74 -4.76
C ALA A 14 11.60 -0.07 -3.90
N GLY A 15 10.37 0.45 -3.73
CA GLY A 15 9.28 -0.25 -3.03
C GLY A 15 8.61 -1.36 -3.83
N SER A 16 8.99 -1.56 -5.09
CA SER A 16 8.36 -2.53 -6.00
C SER A 16 8.37 -3.96 -5.48
N GLY A 17 9.46 -4.40 -4.84
CA GLY A 17 9.56 -5.72 -4.23
C GLY A 17 8.51 -5.93 -3.13
N HIS A 18 8.26 -4.91 -2.31
CA HIS A 18 7.21 -4.93 -1.29
C HIS A 18 5.80 -4.98 -1.92
N CYS A 19 5.54 -4.16 -2.94
CA CYS A 19 4.27 -4.18 -3.67
C CYS A 19 4.03 -5.55 -4.33
N MET A 20 5.06 -6.15 -4.92
CA MET A 20 4.97 -7.48 -5.52
C MET A 20 4.68 -8.55 -4.45
N GLY A 21 5.33 -8.47 -3.29
CA GLY A 21 5.12 -9.40 -2.18
C GLY A 21 3.72 -9.36 -1.59
N MET A 22 3.17 -8.15 -1.40
CA MET A 22 1.84 -7.98 -0.79
C MET A 22 0.70 -8.03 -1.79
N CYS A 23 0.82 -7.31 -2.90
CA CYS A 23 -0.27 -7.13 -3.85
C CYS A 23 -0.13 -8.02 -5.08
N GLY A 24 1.08 -8.59 -5.33
CA GLY A 24 1.36 -9.39 -6.51
C GLY A 24 0.47 -10.63 -6.64
N GLY A 25 0.16 -11.31 -5.52
CA GLY A 25 -0.75 -12.46 -5.52
C GLY A 25 -2.16 -12.13 -6.02
N ILE A 26 -2.66 -10.93 -5.71
CA ILE A 26 -3.97 -10.48 -6.12
C ILE A 26 -3.93 -9.91 -7.53
N ALA A 27 -2.88 -9.14 -7.87
CA ALA A 27 -2.64 -8.71 -9.25
C ALA A 27 -2.55 -9.91 -10.20
N ALA A 28 -1.88 -10.97 -9.76
CA ALA A 28 -1.80 -12.25 -10.46
C ALA A 28 -3.17 -12.93 -10.63
N ALA A 29 -3.99 -12.98 -9.57
CA ALA A 29 -5.33 -13.55 -9.61
C ALA A 29 -6.25 -12.75 -10.55
N LEU A 30 -6.15 -11.42 -10.52
CA LEU A 30 -6.88 -10.54 -11.44
C LEU A 30 -6.40 -10.71 -12.88
N GLY A 31 -5.09 -10.84 -13.10
CA GLY A 31 -4.52 -11.09 -14.43
C GLY A 31 -5.02 -12.41 -15.03
N GLN A 32 -5.17 -13.46 -14.23
CA GLN A 32 -5.72 -14.74 -14.68
C GLN A 32 -7.23 -14.68 -14.99
N GLN A 33 -8.01 -13.95 -14.19
CA GLN A 33 -9.45 -13.81 -14.40
C GLN A 33 -9.79 -12.79 -15.50
N GLN A 34 -8.93 -11.82 -15.72
CA GLN A 34 -9.13 -10.71 -16.63
C GLN A 34 -8.11 -10.78 -17.78
N SER A 35 -8.38 -11.63 -18.76
CA SER A 35 -7.47 -11.89 -19.89
C SER A 35 -7.19 -10.70 -20.83
N THR A 36 -7.71 -9.49 -20.52
CA THR A 36 -7.56 -8.32 -21.38
C THR A 36 -6.56 -7.32 -20.77
N ALA A 37 -5.51 -6.98 -21.53
CA ALA A 37 -4.51 -6.00 -21.13
C ALA A 37 -5.12 -4.65 -20.69
N VAL A 38 -6.24 -4.25 -21.29
CA VAL A 38 -6.98 -3.03 -20.95
C VAL A 38 -7.47 -3.05 -19.50
N ARG A 39 -7.96 -4.18 -19.00
CA ARG A 39 -8.43 -4.29 -17.61
C ARG A 39 -7.30 -4.25 -16.61
N ILE A 40 -6.17 -4.87 -16.93
CA ILE A 40 -4.96 -4.79 -16.12
C ILE A 40 -4.49 -3.33 -16.03
N ALA A 41 -4.51 -2.63 -17.16
CA ALA A 41 -4.16 -1.21 -17.20
C ALA A 41 -5.14 -0.36 -16.38
N LEU A 42 -6.46 -0.56 -16.54
CA LEU A 42 -7.49 0.16 -15.78
C LEU A 42 -7.37 -0.05 -14.28
N PHE A 43 -7.12 -1.29 -13.84
CA PHE A 43 -6.89 -1.58 -12.42
C PHE A 43 -5.66 -0.83 -11.87
N ASN A 44 -4.55 -0.87 -12.59
CA ASN A 44 -3.34 -0.21 -12.13
C ASN A 44 -3.45 1.32 -12.17
N LEU A 45 -4.08 1.88 -13.20
CA LEU A 45 -4.33 3.33 -13.30
C LEU A 45 -5.27 3.83 -12.20
N SER A 46 -6.36 3.12 -11.93
CA SER A 46 -7.28 3.49 -10.86
C SER A 46 -6.63 3.39 -9.47
N ARG A 47 -5.72 2.42 -9.26
CA ARG A 47 -4.91 2.32 -8.05
C ARG A 47 -3.97 3.51 -7.89
N VAL A 48 -3.29 3.92 -8.95
CA VAL A 48 -2.41 5.11 -8.93
C VAL A 48 -3.23 6.37 -8.69
N ALA A 49 -4.40 6.49 -9.33
CA ALA A 49 -5.32 7.60 -9.11
C ALA A 49 -5.79 7.69 -7.64
N SER A 50 -6.05 6.55 -6.99
CA SER A 50 -6.45 6.54 -5.58
C SER A 50 -5.38 7.09 -4.65
N TYR A 51 -4.08 6.89 -4.94
CA TYR A 51 -2.99 7.48 -4.16
C TYR A 51 -2.99 9.01 -4.23
N ALA A 52 -3.23 9.56 -5.42
CA ALA A 52 -3.36 11.01 -5.59
C ALA A 52 -4.60 11.57 -4.89
N ILE A 53 -5.72 10.84 -4.96
CA ILE A 53 -6.98 11.22 -4.27
C ILE A 53 -6.76 11.23 -2.76
N ILE A 54 -6.14 10.18 -2.19
CA ILE A 54 -5.87 10.13 -0.75
C ILE A 54 -4.96 11.29 -0.33
N ALA A 55 -3.91 11.56 -1.11
CA ALA A 55 -2.99 12.65 -0.81
C ALA A 55 -3.67 14.02 -0.90
N GLY A 56 -4.53 14.22 -1.90
CA GLY A 56 -5.29 15.45 -2.06
C GLY A 56 -6.33 15.65 -0.96
N LEU A 57 -7.05 14.58 -0.58
CA LEU A 57 -8.05 14.64 0.48
C LEU A 57 -7.41 14.86 1.87
N LEU A 58 -6.30 14.17 2.16
CA LEU A 58 -5.62 14.31 3.44
C LEU A 58 -4.85 15.64 3.51
N GLY A 59 -4.15 16.04 2.46
CA GLY A 59 -3.45 17.32 2.42
C GLY A 59 -4.43 18.49 2.45
N GLY A 60 -5.35 18.56 1.49
CA GLY A 60 -6.32 19.65 1.38
C GLY A 60 -7.36 19.66 2.50
N GLY A 61 -7.83 18.50 2.94
CA GLY A 61 -8.84 18.38 3.99
C GLY A 61 -8.32 18.83 5.36
N ILE A 62 -7.10 18.47 5.70
CA ILE A 62 -6.49 18.87 6.98
C ILE A 62 -6.10 20.34 6.97
N ALA A 63 -5.62 20.86 5.84
CA ALA A 63 -5.37 22.29 5.66
C ALA A 63 -6.66 23.09 5.82
N ALA A 64 -7.79 22.61 5.29
CA ALA A 64 -9.09 23.28 5.41
C ALA A 64 -9.63 23.35 6.85
N ILE A 65 -9.25 22.38 7.71
CA ILE A 65 -9.67 22.34 9.12
C ILE A 65 -8.70 23.13 10.02
N GLY A 66 -7.63 23.72 9.44
CA GLY A 66 -6.57 24.40 10.21
C GLY A 66 -5.72 23.44 11.06
N GLY A 67 -5.81 22.13 10.77
CA GLY A 67 -5.05 21.10 11.45
C GLY A 67 -3.61 21.02 10.96
N ASP A 68 -2.67 20.83 11.88
CA ASP A 68 -1.29 20.55 11.52
C ASP A 68 -1.12 19.04 11.27
N LEU A 69 -1.09 18.66 9.98
CA LEU A 69 -0.84 17.27 9.57
C LEU A 69 0.50 16.75 10.06
N LYS A 70 1.48 17.65 10.30
CA LYS A 70 2.80 17.26 10.82
C LYS A 70 2.71 16.63 12.21
N SER A 71 1.73 17.03 13.01
CA SER A 71 1.48 16.46 14.34
C SER A 71 0.95 15.01 14.28
N LEU A 72 0.21 14.65 13.23
CA LEU A 72 -0.34 13.32 13.01
C LEU A 72 0.64 12.34 12.34
N MET A 73 1.68 12.86 11.67
CA MET A 73 2.66 12.03 10.96
C MET A 73 3.33 10.94 11.81
N PRO A 74 3.77 11.22 13.05
CA PRO A 74 4.37 10.18 13.89
C PRO A 74 3.41 9.05 14.18
N ALA A 75 2.14 9.37 14.48
CA ALA A 75 1.10 8.39 14.74
C ALA A 75 0.78 7.54 13.50
N MET A 76 0.68 8.17 12.32
CA MET A 76 0.46 7.45 11.05
C MET A 76 1.63 6.52 10.72
N ARG A 77 2.87 6.94 10.94
CA ARG A 77 4.06 6.10 10.74
C ARG A 77 4.10 4.92 11.71
N LEU A 78 3.78 5.17 12.98
CA LEU A 78 3.71 4.11 13.99
C LEU A 78 2.65 3.08 13.61
N PHE A 79 1.47 3.53 13.26
CA PHE A 79 0.37 2.67 12.81
C PHE A 79 0.75 1.84 11.57
N ALA A 80 1.36 2.49 10.56
CA ALA A 80 1.86 1.82 9.36
C ALA A 80 2.93 0.76 9.68
N GLY A 81 3.87 1.08 10.57
CA GLY A 81 4.92 0.14 11.01
C GLY A 81 4.34 -1.08 11.74
N VAL A 82 3.37 -0.86 12.64
CA VAL A 82 2.67 -1.94 13.35
C VAL A 82 1.90 -2.83 12.38
N LEU A 83 1.19 -2.26 11.40
CA LEU A 83 0.50 -3.02 10.36
C LEU A 83 1.45 -3.86 9.52
N LEU A 84 2.61 -3.32 9.15
CA LEU A 84 3.63 -4.05 8.41
C LEU A 84 4.18 -5.25 9.19
N ILE A 85 4.46 -5.06 10.47
CA ILE A 85 4.92 -6.14 11.36
C ILE A 85 3.83 -7.20 11.48
N ALA A 86 2.60 -6.80 11.74
CA ALA A 86 1.47 -7.71 11.86
C ALA A 86 1.26 -8.54 10.59
N MET A 87 1.35 -7.92 9.42
CA MET A 87 1.22 -8.60 8.13
C MET A 87 2.40 -9.55 7.86
N GLY A 88 3.63 -9.15 8.20
CA GLY A 88 4.80 -10.02 8.11
C GLY A 88 4.67 -11.25 9.00
N LEU A 89 4.22 -11.09 10.25
CA LEU A 89 3.95 -12.19 11.18
C LEU A 89 2.83 -13.10 10.69
N TYR A 90 1.79 -12.53 10.08
CA TYR A 90 0.70 -13.30 9.46
C TYR A 90 1.22 -14.19 8.32
N MET A 91 2.11 -13.68 7.48
CA MET A 91 2.71 -14.48 6.40
C MET A 91 3.57 -15.64 6.91
N LEU A 92 4.13 -15.54 8.11
CA LEU A 92 4.95 -16.60 8.71
C LEU A 92 4.12 -17.77 9.30
N ASP A 93 2.80 -17.65 9.37
CA ASP A 93 1.92 -18.58 10.11
C ASP A 93 2.35 -18.78 11.60
N TRP A 94 3.23 -17.90 12.09
CA TRP A 94 3.84 -18.09 13.41
C TRP A 94 2.93 -17.68 14.55
N TRP A 95 1.92 -16.85 14.26
CA TRP A 95 1.07 -16.32 15.30
C TRP A 95 -0.43 -16.61 15.04
N ARG A 96 -0.85 -17.80 15.44
CA ARG A 96 -2.28 -18.15 15.51
C ARG A 96 -3.08 -17.25 16.46
N GLY A 97 -2.41 -16.47 17.35
CA GLY A 97 -3.03 -15.50 18.24
C GLY A 97 -3.57 -14.23 17.56
N ILE A 98 -3.18 -13.95 16.30
CA ILE A 98 -3.78 -12.86 15.49
C ILE A 98 -5.30 -13.08 15.26
N GLN A 99 -5.82 -14.28 15.44
CA GLN A 99 -7.27 -14.52 15.39
C GLN A 99 -8.08 -13.61 16.34
N ILE A 100 -7.46 -13.08 17.38
CA ILE A 100 -8.12 -12.13 18.30
C ILE A 100 -8.11 -10.71 17.73
N LEU A 101 -7.00 -10.31 17.08
CA LEU A 101 -6.89 -9.03 16.37
C LEU A 101 -7.71 -9.04 15.06
N GLU A 102 -7.81 -10.21 14.41
CA GLU A 102 -8.73 -10.45 13.28
C GLU A 102 -10.18 -10.20 13.66
N ARG A 103 -10.60 -10.44 14.90
CA ARG A 103 -11.97 -10.16 15.32
C ARG A 103 -12.30 -8.67 15.25
N GLY A 104 -11.38 -7.77 15.57
CA GLY A 104 -11.57 -6.32 15.41
C GLY A 104 -11.48 -5.85 13.95
N GLY A 105 -10.44 -6.27 13.24
CA GLY A 105 -10.27 -5.99 11.80
C GLY A 105 -11.25 -6.75 10.92
N ALA A 106 -11.67 -7.96 11.32
CA ALA A 106 -12.64 -8.78 10.60
C ALA A 106 -14.05 -8.15 10.57
N VAL A 107 -14.40 -7.27 11.48
CA VAL A 107 -15.68 -6.53 11.41
C VAL A 107 -15.66 -5.56 10.23
N LEU A 108 -14.58 -4.80 10.08
CA LEU A 108 -14.38 -3.89 8.95
C LEU A 108 -14.18 -4.67 7.63
N TRP A 109 -13.37 -5.72 7.67
CA TRP A 109 -13.06 -6.57 6.52
C TRP A 109 -14.26 -7.44 6.09
N ARG A 110 -15.09 -7.91 7.01
CA ARG A 110 -16.34 -8.60 6.69
C ARG A 110 -17.31 -7.71 5.92
N GLY A 111 -17.31 -6.40 6.16
CA GLY A 111 -18.10 -5.44 5.36
C GLY A 111 -17.54 -5.22 3.95
N LEU A 112 -16.21 -5.20 3.80
CA LEU A 112 -15.54 -4.96 2.49
C LEU A 112 -15.38 -6.25 1.67
N GLN A 113 -15.22 -7.40 2.29
CA GLN A 113 -14.99 -8.69 1.63
C GLN A 113 -16.11 -9.10 0.65
N PRO A 114 -17.42 -8.98 0.98
CA PRO A 114 -18.47 -9.29 0.02
C PRO A 114 -18.46 -8.32 -1.17
N ILE A 115 -18.11 -7.05 -0.95
CA ILE A 115 -18.00 -6.05 -2.02
C ILE A 115 -16.83 -6.40 -2.94
N SER A 116 -15.66 -6.69 -2.40
CA SER A 116 -14.49 -7.07 -3.20
C SER A 116 -14.70 -8.38 -3.96
N ARG A 117 -15.34 -9.39 -3.35
CA ARG A 117 -15.69 -10.65 -4.02
C ARG A 117 -16.72 -10.44 -5.16
N ARG A 118 -17.73 -9.60 -4.95
CA ARG A 118 -18.70 -9.24 -5.99
C ARG A 118 -18.02 -8.50 -7.13
N LEU A 119 -17.14 -7.54 -6.82
CA LEU A 119 -16.40 -6.78 -7.84
C LEU A 119 -15.43 -7.67 -8.61
N MET A 120 -14.75 -8.62 -7.95
CA MET A 120 -13.89 -9.59 -8.63
C MET A 120 -14.67 -10.54 -9.54
N GLY A 121 -15.88 -10.94 -9.15
CA GLY A 121 -16.74 -11.81 -9.97
C GLY A 121 -17.35 -11.12 -11.20
N GLN A 122 -17.40 -9.79 -11.20
CA GLN A 122 -17.96 -9.02 -12.30
C GLN A 122 -16.89 -8.68 -13.35
N ARG A 123 -17.14 -9.07 -14.61
CA ARG A 123 -16.23 -8.74 -15.73
C ARG A 123 -16.48 -7.35 -16.35
N SER A 124 -16.99 -6.40 -15.58
CA SER A 124 -17.25 -5.05 -16.08
C SER A 124 -16.03 -4.12 -15.90
N PRO A 125 -15.79 -3.14 -16.79
CA PRO A 125 -14.73 -2.16 -16.63
C PRO A 125 -14.90 -1.33 -15.34
N LEU A 126 -16.13 -1.03 -14.97
CA LEU A 126 -16.46 -0.24 -13.79
C LEU A 126 -16.08 -0.98 -12.50
N SER A 127 -16.32 -2.30 -12.43
CA SER A 127 -15.91 -3.11 -11.28
C SER A 127 -14.39 -3.17 -11.14
N THR A 128 -13.67 -3.19 -12.25
CA THR A 128 -12.21 -3.16 -12.29
C THR A 128 -11.65 -1.85 -11.74
N VAL A 129 -12.24 -0.71 -12.15
CA VAL A 129 -11.87 0.63 -11.64
C VAL A 129 -12.19 0.74 -10.16
N ALA A 130 -13.39 0.34 -9.75
CA ALA A 130 -13.80 0.36 -8.33
C ALA A 130 -12.87 -0.50 -7.46
N LEU A 131 -12.46 -1.67 -7.96
CA LEU A 131 -11.53 -2.53 -7.27
C LEU A 131 -10.14 -1.89 -7.13
N GLY A 132 -9.61 -1.26 -8.20
CA GLY A 132 -8.34 -0.56 -8.15
C GLY A 132 -8.35 0.64 -7.21
N LEU A 133 -9.44 1.41 -7.18
CA LEU A 133 -9.63 2.50 -6.22
C LEU A 133 -9.65 1.96 -4.78
N LEU A 134 -10.45 0.94 -4.52
CA LEU A 134 -10.52 0.32 -3.19
C LEU A 134 -9.16 -0.21 -2.73
N TRP A 135 -8.37 -0.72 -3.67
CA TRP A 135 -7.05 -1.28 -3.39
C TRP A 135 -6.03 -0.24 -2.97
N GLY A 136 -6.13 0.98 -3.49
CA GLY A 136 -5.27 2.09 -3.09
C GLY A 136 -5.51 2.58 -1.67
N PHE A 137 -6.69 2.32 -1.11
CA PHE A 137 -7.02 2.61 0.30
C PHE A 137 -6.51 1.57 1.29
N LEU A 138 -5.90 0.48 0.82
CA LEU A 138 -5.31 -0.50 1.73
C LEU A 138 -4.20 0.14 2.57
N PRO A 139 -4.27 0.00 3.90
CA PRO A 139 -3.31 0.60 4.81
C PRO A 139 -1.99 -0.17 4.75
N CYS A 140 -1.20 0.02 3.68
CA CYS A 140 0.13 -0.54 3.60
C CYS A 140 1.18 0.49 4.02
N GLY A 141 2.17 0.05 4.81
CA GLY A 141 3.17 0.95 5.37
C GLY A 141 3.98 1.73 4.32
N LEU A 142 4.18 1.16 3.13
CA LEU A 142 4.90 1.82 2.06
C LEU A 142 4.14 3.03 1.50
N VAL A 143 2.83 2.90 1.26
CA VAL A 143 1.99 4.01 0.78
C VAL A 143 1.92 5.13 1.82
N TYR A 144 1.73 4.78 3.10
CA TYR A 144 1.68 5.79 4.16
C TYR A 144 3.03 6.46 4.43
N SER A 145 4.14 5.73 4.27
CA SER A 145 5.48 6.32 4.34
C SER A 145 5.74 7.28 3.17
N ALA A 146 5.37 6.88 1.95
CA ALA A 146 5.46 7.73 0.77
C ALA A 146 4.56 8.98 0.90
N LEU A 147 3.32 8.81 1.40
CA LEU A 147 2.39 9.89 1.64
C LEU A 147 2.93 10.90 2.66
N SER A 148 3.46 10.39 3.79
CA SER A 148 4.05 11.26 4.81
C SER A 148 5.26 12.02 4.29
N TRP A 149 6.08 11.40 3.45
CA TRP A 149 7.19 12.05 2.78
C TRP A 149 6.71 13.11 1.78
N ALA A 150 5.71 12.76 0.94
CA ALA A 150 5.16 13.67 -0.06
C ALA A 150 4.59 14.95 0.58
N ILE A 151 3.85 14.81 1.67
CA ILE A 151 3.30 15.95 2.42
C ILE A 151 4.42 16.78 3.09
N ALA A 152 5.42 16.11 3.68
CA ALA A 152 6.54 16.80 4.32
C ALA A 152 7.41 17.59 3.31
N TYR A 153 7.56 17.03 2.10
CA TYR A 153 8.41 17.61 1.05
C TYR A 153 7.73 18.78 0.32
N SER A 154 6.45 18.66 -0.02
CA SER A 154 5.76 19.60 -0.92
C SER A 154 4.75 20.52 -0.24
N GLY A 155 4.45 20.31 1.03
CA GLY A 155 3.26 20.88 1.63
C GLY A 155 1.97 20.30 1.02
N ASP A 156 0.82 20.85 1.39
CA ASP A 156 -0.48 20.25 1.11
C ASP A 156 -0.88 20.24 -0.37
N SER A 157 -0.43 21.22 -1.16
CA SER A 157 -0.90 21.43 -2.54
C SER A 157 -0.28 20.48 -3.58
N ASN A 158 0.92 19.96 -3.35
CA ASN A 158 1.67 19.18 -4.34
C ASN A 158 1.84 17.70 -3.96
N ALA A 159 1.35 17.28 -2.79
CA ALA A 159 1.46 15.90 -2.33
C ALA A 159 0.78 14.90 -3.28
N ALA A 160 -0.35 15.28 -3.88
CA ALA A 160 -1.05 14.46 -4.88
C ALA A 160 -0.18 14.17 -6.10
N TRP A 161 0.56 15.18 -6.59
CA TRP A 161 1.48 15.02 -7.73
C TRP A 161 2.64 14.07 -7.42
N LEU A 162 3.22 14.18 -6.23
CA LEU A 162 4.27 13.29 -5.78
C LEU A 162 3.77 11.85 -5.60
N MET A 163 2.55 11.68 -5.09
CA MET A 163 1.93 10.36 -4.96
C MET A 163 1.56 9.74 -6.31
N LEU A 164 1.27 10.53 -7.34
CA LEU A 164 1.19 10.03 -8.72
C LEU A 164 2.55 9.51 -9.18
N GLY A 165 3.65 10.24 -8.95
CA GLY A 165 5.00 9.79 -9.26
C GLY A 165 5.35 8.46 -8.57
N PHE A 166 5.05 8.35 -7.28
CA PHE A 166 5.21 7.11 -6.52
C PHE A 166 4.40 5.96 -7.14
N GLY A 167 3.13 6.22 -7.48
CA GLY A 167 2.26 5.25 -8.13
C GLY A 167 2.82 4.77 -9.48
N VAL A 168 3.31 5.68 -10.31
CA VAL A 168 3.97 5.38 -11.59
C VAL A 168 5.20 4.49 -11.36
N GLY A 169 6.01 4.78 -10.33
CA GLY A 169 7.17 3.96 -9.97
C GLY A 169 6.81 2.51 -9.60
N THR A 170 5.61 2.27 -9.05
CA THR A 170 5.15 0.91 -8.73
C THR A 170 4.53 0.15 -9.91
N LEU A 171 4.22 0.83 -11.04
CA LEU A 171 3.56 0.22 -12.20
C LEU A 171 4.34 -0.96 -12.80
N PRO A 172 5.66 -0.88 -13.05
CA PRO A 172 6.38 -1.97 -13.70
C PRO A 172 6.25 -3.29 -12.96
N SER A 173 6.41 -3.27 -11.64
CA SER A 173 6.31 -4.47 -10.81
C SER A 173 4.91 -5.06 -10.76
N MET A 174 3.89 -4.20 -10.71
CA MET A 174 2.50 -4.63 -10.64
C MET A 174 2.00 -5.15 -11.99
N LEU A 175 2.44 -4.55 -13.09
CA LEU A 175 2.18 -5.08 -14.43
C LEU A 175 2.86 -6.44 -14.60
N ALA A 176 4.14 -6.55 -14.23
CA ALA A 176 4.85 -7.81 -14.24
C ALA A 176 4.11 -8.89 -13.43
N ALA A 177 3.66 -8.57 -12.21
CA ALA A 177 2.89 -9.46 -11.38
C ALA A 177 1.56 -9.90 -12.03
N SER A 178 0.88 -8.99 -12.74
CA SER A 178 -0.38 -9.29 -13.43
C SER A 178 -0.17 -10.23 -14.63
N PHE A 179 0.95 -10.11 -15.36
CA PHE A 179 1.24 -10.95 -16.52
C PHE A 179 1.90 -12.28 -16.13
N THR A 180 2.70 -12.32 -15.09
CA THR A 180 3.42 -13.52 -14.63
C THR A 180 2.66 -14.30 -13.56
N GLY A 181 1.36 -14.07 -13.40
CA GLY A 181 0.53 -14.49 -12.28
C GLY A 181 0.69 -15.94 -11.84
N ALA A 182 0.70 -16.92 -12.74
CA ALA A 182 0.83 -18.33 -12.40
C ALA A 182 2.23 -18.64 -11.84
N TRP A 183 3.27 -18.13 -12.45
CA TRP A 183 4.66 -18.32 -12.01
C TRP A 183 4.91 -17.62 -10.66
N LEU A 184 4.41 -16.40 -10.50
CA LEU A 184 4.53 -15.65 -9.26
C LEU A 184 3.83 -16.33 -8.08
N GLN A 185 2.64 -16.90 -8.32
CA GLN A 185 1.93 -17.70 -7.30
C GLN A 185 2.74 -18.92 -6.86
N THR A 186 3.41 -19.63 -7.78
CA THR A 186 4.26 -20.77 -7.42
C THR A 186 5.46 -20.33 -6.59
N LEU A 187 6.08 -19.20 -6.92
CA LEU A 187 7.18 -18.62 -6.15
C LEU A 187 6.74 -18.24 -4.71
N PHE A 188 5.59 -17.59 -4.56
CA PHE A 188 5.07 -17.22 -3.23
C PHE A 188 4.53 -18.39 -2.41
N ARG A 189 4.30 -19.55 -3.03
CA ARG A 189 4.00 -20.80 -2.32
C ARG A 189 5.25 -21.42 -1.69
N GLN A 190 6.44 -21.08 -2.15
CA GLN A 190 7.69 -21.59 -1.57
C GLN A 190 7.92 -20.97 -0.19
N ARG A 191 8.22 -21.83 0.78
CA ARG A 191 8.45 -21.41 2.18
C ARG A 191 9.58 -20.40 2.32
N SER A 192 10.66 -20.56 1.55
CA SER A 192 11.81 -19.65 1.54
C SER A 192 11.44 -18.25 1.06
N THR A 193 10.67 -18.13 -0.02
CA THR A 193 10.22 -16.83 -0.54
C THR A 193 9.27 -16.14 0.46
N ARG A 194 8.34 -16.89 1.06
CA ARG A 194 7.46 -16.36 2.12
C ARG A 194 8.25 -15.84 3.31
N LEU A 195 9.26 -16.59 3.77
CA LEU A 195 10.14 -16.18 4.86
C LEU A 195 10.91 -14.90 4.55
N LEU A 196 11.50 -14.79 3.36
CA LEU A 196 12.24 -13.61 2.93
C LEU A 196 11.34 -12.37 2.85
N VAL A 197 10.16 -12.50 2.24
CA VAL A 197 9.19 -11.40 2.14
C VAL A 197 8.69 -11.00 3.53
N ALA A 198 8.33 -11.94 4.37
CA ALA A 198 7.87 -11.67 5.73
C ALA A 198 8.96 -11.00 6.59
N ALA A 199 10.20 -11.48 6.51
CA ALA A 199 11.33 -10.89 7.22
C ALA A 199 11.60 -9.45 6.76
N SER A 200 11.58 -9.19 5.44
CA SER A 200 11.73 -7.85 4.90
C SER A 200 10.62 -6.90 5.36
N MET A 201 9.37 -7.39 5.43
CA MET A 201 8.23 -6.62 5.94
C MET A 201 8.39 -6.28 7.42
N ILE A 202 8.80 -7.25 8.25
CA ILE A 202 9.00 -7.03 9.68
C ILE A 202 10.14 -6.04 9.91
N LEU A 203 11.28 -6.21 9.23
CA LEU A 203 12.42 -5.29 9.34
C LEU A 203 12.04 -3.86 8.91
N PHE A 204 11.34 -3.72 7.80
CA PHE A 204 10.89 -2.41 7.32
C PHE A 204 9.83 -1.81 8.24
N GLY A 205 8.94 -2.62 8.80
CA GLY A 205 7.95 -2.21 9.79
C GLY A 205 8.59 -1.73 11.09
N LEU A 206 9.58 -2.46 11.59
CA LEU A 206 10.37 -2.05 12.76
C LEU A 206 11.11 -0.73 12.51
N TRP A 207 11.76 -0.58 11.37
CA TRP A 207 12.44 0.65 11.00
C TRP A 207 11.47 1.84 10.90
N THR A 208 10.30 1.64 10.29
CA THR A 208 9.27 2.68 10.15
C THR A 208 8.69 3.09 11.50
N ALA A 209 8.50 2.14 12.43
CA ALA A 209 7.98 2.39 13.77
C ALA A 209 9.05 2.99 14.71
N ALA A 210 10.32 2.63 14.56
CA ALA A 210 11.40 3.13 15.40
C ALA A 210 11.67 4.63 15.22
N MET A 211 11.54 5.15 14.00
CA MET A 211 11.81 6.57 13.69
C MET A 211 10.97 7.55 14.53
N PRO A 212 9.64 7.43 14.62
CA PRO A 212 8.86 8.33 15.46
C PRO A 212 9.13 8.15 16.95
N ILE A 213 9.38 6.92 17.40
CA ILE A 213 9.69 6.64 18.81
C ILE A 213 11.01 7.31 19.23
N MET A 214 12.06 7.20 18.42
CA MET A 214 13.34 7.86 18.69
C MET A 214 13.19 9.39 18.73
N LYS A 215 12.39 9.98 17.84
CA LYS A 215 12.12 11.42 17.87
C LYS A 215 11.36 11.85 19.12
N MET A 216 10.36 11.07 19.56
CA MET A 216 9.63 11.36 20.80
C MET A 216 10.51 11.30 22.03
N LEU A 217 11.41 10.31 22.10
CA LEU A 217 12.39 10.19 23.19
C LEU A 217 13.42 11.34 23.18
N ALA A 218 13.87 11.78 22.00
CA ALA A 218 14.81 12.89 21.86
C ALA A 218 14.23 14.28 22.18
N MET A 219 12.89 14.44 22.07
CA MET A 219 12.20 15.69 22.42
C MET A 219 11.72 15.72 23.88
N GLY A 220 11.79 14.62 24.61
CA GLY A 220 11.42 14.51 26.03
C GLY A 220 12.58 14.77 27.00
N HIS A 221 13.75 15.09 26.50
CA HIS A 221 14.90 15.59 27.24
C HIS A 221 15.23 17.01 26.80
#